data_f54268bb8bcaa0d15666664887adf5f6
#
_entry.id   f54268bb8bcaa0d15666664887adf5f6
#
_cell.length_a   1.000
_cell.length_b   1.000
_cell.length_c   1.000
_cell.angle_alpha   90.00
_cell.angle_beta   90.00
_cell.angle_gamma   90.00
#
_symmetry.space_group_name_H-M   'P 1'
#
loop_
_entity.id
_entity.type
_entity.pdbx_description
1 polymer ?
#
loop_
_entity_poly.entity_id
_entity_poly.type
_entity_poly.pdbx_seq_one_letter_code
_entity_poly.pdbx_strand_id
1 'polypeptide(L)'
;MESGFNMGNSPSKTGNAEELVKTTLFERERNGITYRIPALVYLRHCHTFLAFAEKRTSPSDCDAKILVMRRGTLKEDGTVQWASSEEMTTASFPNYRTMSPCPVFEKNSRTLFLFFICVRGNTTERKQCITGKNRTRLCCVSSSDDGHTWSPATDLTESVIGETIHKWATFAVGPGHGVQLENGRLIIPAYTYYIKYRCCSYPIPFTVLPRALSIYSEDFGQTWHMGKMLGKKSCECEMAEIIDHEGRSHLYCNARNSGYRCEALSENSGVYFDKPHVARELVEQRCGCQGSVIGFPAPEFVPNDDAESKACGTSLLSPDTQTWLLFMHPTNKSSRRDMGLYLNRSPLHSSGWDKPRIVHRGPSGYSDLAYNGDKDQFSCLMECGKESELEQISFMSFTLNDVMQTGNAFCL
;
A
#
# COMPACT_ATOMS: atom_id res chain seq x y z
N MET A 1 34.98 -27.01 59.95
CA MET A 1 34.91 -27.58 58.58
C MET A 1 33.50 -27.35 58.08
N GLU A 2 33.28 -26.25 57.46
CA GLU A 2 31.99 -25.93 56.82
C GLU A 2 32.24 -25.68 55.33
N SER A 3 31.69 -26.55 54.52
CA SER A 3 31.75 -26.47 53.07
C SER A 3 30.62 -25.64 52.52
N GLY A 4 30.90 -24.42 52.07
CA GLY A 4 29.95 -23.56 51.38
C GLY A 4 29.75 -24.01 49.94
N PHE A 5 28.50 -24.37 49.58
CA PHE A 5 28.10 -24.57 48.17
C PHE A 5 27.80 -23.21 47.53
N ASN A 6 28.57 -22.89 46.53
CA ASN A 6 28.35 -21.69 45.70
C ASN A 6 27.45 -22.06 44.50
N MET A 7 26.18 -21.60 44.56
CA MET A 7 25.24 -21.70 43.42
C MET A 7 25.56 -20.59 42.43
N GLY A 8 26.12 -20.95 41.29
CA GLY A 8 26.32 -20.06 40.16
C GLY A 8 24.99 -19.68 39.52
N ASN A 9 24.63 -18.40 39.63
CA ASN A 9 23.55 -17.79 38.85
C ASN A 9 24.04 -17.63 37.38
N SER A 10 23.45 -18.40 36.46
CA SER A 10 23.57 -18.14 35.03
C SER A 10 22.73 -16.92 34.68
N PRO A 11 23.25 -15.92 33.97
CA PRO A 11 22.45 -14.79 33.53
C PRO A 11 21.45 -15.27 32.46
N SER A 12 20.16 -15.07 32.75
CA SER A 12 19.09 -15.21 31.77
C SER A 12 19.37 -14.24 30.62
N LYS A 13 19.60 -14.75 29.42
CA LYS A 13 19.59 -13.94 28.19
C LYS A 13 18.20 -13.38 27.97
N THR A 14 17.98 -12.14 28.38
CA THR A 14 16.86 -11.32 27.91
C THR A 14 17.11 -11.06 26.43
N GLY A 15 16.39 -11.76 25.56
CA GLY A 15 16.41 -11.49 24.13
C GLY A 15 15.85 -10.08 23.88
N ASN A 16 16.72 -9.12 23.63
CA ASN A 16 16.33 -7.85 23.05
C ASN A 16 15.70 -8.17 21.69
N ALA A 17 14.45 -7.75 21.47
CA ALA A 17 13.86 -7.76 20.13
C ALA A 17 14.79 -6.94 19.23
N GLU A 18 15.43 -7.57 18.25
CA GLU A 18 16.29 -6.88 17.29
C GLU A 18 15.49 -5.78 16.60
N GLU A 19 15.99 -4.56 16.62
CA GLU A 19 15.36 -3.44 15.92
C GLU A 19 15.53 -3.67 14.41
N LEU A 20 14.43 -3.71 13.67
CA LEU A 20 14.43 -3.93 12.23
C LEU A 20 15.25 -2.84 11.51
N VAL A 21 16.20 -3.27 10.69
CA VAL A 21 17.13 -2.36 10.00
C VAL A 21 16.40 -1.61 8.89
N LYS A 22 16.54 -0.28 8.90
CA LYS A 22 15.98 0.62 7.89
C LYS A 22 17.06 1.21 7.00
N THR A 23 16.79 1.25 5.70
CA THR A 23 17.64 1.90 4.70
C THR A 23 16.92 3.09 4.11
N THR A 24 17.45 4.30 4.28
CA THR A 24 16.88 5.50 3.65
C THR A 24 17.10 5.46 2.15
N LEU A 25 16.02 5.51 1.36
CA LEU A 25 16.09 5.53 -0.09
C LEU A 25 15.98 6.94 -0.67
N PHE A 26 15.07 7.74 -0.12
CA PHE A 26 14.86 9.11 -0.57
C PHE A 26 14.84 10.00 0.67
N GLU A 27 15.74 10.97 0.72
CA GLU A 27 15.88 11.89 1.84
C GLU A 27 15.60 13.32 1.41
N ARG A 28 14.92 14.06 2.26
CA ARG A 28 14.67 15.49 2.04
C ARG A 28 15.99 16.25 1.93
N GLU A 29 16.15 17.00 0.85
CA GLU A 29 17.36 17.74 0.58
C GLU A 29 17.37 19.12 1.28
N ARG A 30 18.56 19.65 1.52
CA ARG A 30 18.73 20.98 2.17
C ARG A 30 18.13 22.15 1.37
N ASN A 31 18.02 21.99 0.06
CA ASN A 31 17.40 22.96 -0.86
C ASN A 31 15.86 22.94 -0.83
N GLY A 32 15.25 22.09 0.01
CA GLY A 32 13.81 21.94 0.17
C GLY A 32 13.16 20.86 -0.68
N ILE A 33 13.90 20.21 -1.61
CA ILE A 33 13.39 19.06 -2.35
C ILE A 33 12.94 17.99 -1.36
N THR A 34 11.73 17.49 -1.58
CA THR A 34 11.07 16.52 -0.71
C THR A 34 10.57 15.34 -1.55
N TYR A 35 10.67 14.15 -1.01
CA TYR A 35 10.18 12.94 -1.67
C TYR A 35 8.98 12.41 -0.89
N ARG A 36 7.91 12.07 -1.63
CA ARG A 36 6.66 11.59 -1.02
C ARG A 36 6.03 10.47 -1.85
N ILE A 37 5.00 9.85 -1.27
CA ILE A 37 4.11 8.90 -1.95
C ILE A 37 4.91 7.69 -2.44
N PRO A 38 5.34 6.82 -1.51
CA PRO A 38 6.08 5.61 -1.84
C PRO A 38 5.21 4.62 -2.60
N ALA A 39 5.82 3.91 -3.56
CA ALA A 39 5.28 2.72 -4.18
C ALA A 39 6.39 1.69 -4.41
N LEU A 40 6.09 0.42 -4.20
CA LEU A 40 7.07 -0.67 -4.21
C LEU A 40 6.56 -1.85 -5.03
N VAL A 41 7.41 -2.41 -5.88
CA VAL A 41 7.16 -3.70 -6.52
C VAL A 41 8.40 -4.58 -6.42
N TYR A 42 8.19 -5.86 -6.16
CA TYR A 42 9.23 -6.88 -6.18
C TYR A 42 9.07 -7.80 -7.39
N LEU A 43 10.09 -7.85 -8.22
CA LEU A 43 10.18 -8.72 -9.39
C LEU A 43 10.89 -10.01 -8.98
N ARG A 44 10.11 -11.03 -8.64
CA ARG A 44 10.61 -12.28 -8.06
C ARG A 44 11.61 -13.01 -8.99
N HIS A 45 11.34 -13.02 -10.29
CA HIS A 45 12.15 -13.76 -11.27
C HIS A 45 13.59 -13.23 -11.42
N CYS A 46 13.85 -11.97 -11.06
CA CYS A 46 15.19 -11.35 -11.12
C CYS A 46 15.64 -10.78 -9.76
N HIS A 47 14.93 -11.11 -8.67
CA HIS A 47 15.24 -10.67 -7.30
C HIS A 47 15.46 -9.16 -7.19
N THR A 48 14.61 -8.38 -7.87
CA THR A 48 14.77 -6.93 -7.99
C THR A 48 13.57 -6.19 -7.40
N PHE A 49 13.86 -5.22 -6.54
CA PHE A 49 12.89 -4.21 -6.09
C PHE A 49 12.93 -2.98 -6.98
N LEU A 50 11.77 -2.43 -7.29
CA LEU A 50 11.63 -1.08 -7.85
C LEU A 50 10.86 -0.23 -6.85
N ALA A 51 11.52 0.80 -6.34
CA ALA A 51 10.98 1.76 -5.38
C ALA A 51 10.71 3.09 -6.10
N PHE A 52 9.48 3.57 -6.04
CA PHE A 52 9.05 4.81 -6.67
C PHE A 52 8.66 5.85 -5.63
N ALA A 53 8.82 7.12 -5.99
CA ALA A 53 8.35 8.25 -5.20
C ALA A 53 8.06 9.47 -6.09
N GLU A 54 7.33 10.45 -5.54
CA GLU A 54 7.19 11.77 -6.13
C GLU A 54 8.36 12.66 -5.68
N LYS A 55 9.06 13.29 -6.62
CA LYS A 55 10.02 14.36 -6.35
C LYS A 55 9.29 15.70 -6.40
N ARG A 56 9.39 16.46 -5.34
CA ARG A 56 8.72 17.76 -5.13
C ARG A 56 9.73 18.84 -4.82
N THR A 57 9.47 20.08 -5.21
CA THR A 57 10.31 21.23 -4.84
C THR A 57 10.00 21.77 -3.44
N SER A 58 8.91 21.33 -2.81
CA SER A 58 8.55 21.54 -1.41
C SER A 58 7.65 20.41 -0.92
N PRO A 59 7.29 20.33 0.37
CA PRO A 59 6.36 19.35 0.88
C PRO A 59 4.94 19.40 0.29
N SER A 60 4.57 20.49 -0.37
CA SER A 60 3.23 20.70 -0.93
C SER A 60 2.95 19.81 -2.15
N ASP A 61 1.73 19.28 -2.26
CA ASP A 61 1.28 18.50 -3.41
C ASP A 61 1.31 19.31 -4.73
N CYS A 62 1.15 20.64 -4.63
CA CYS A 62 1.22 21.52 -5.80
C CYS A 62 2.61 21.63 -6.40
N ASP A 63 3.63 21.30 -5.62
CA ASP A 63 5.03 21.40 -5.96
C ASP A 63 5.64 20.05 -6.41
N ALA A 64 4.81 19.04 -6.59
CA ALA A 64 5.20 17.81 -7.27
C ALA A 64 5.70 18.14 -8.69
N LYS A 65 6.75 17.45 -9.12
CA LYS A 65 7.36 17.67 -10.44
C LYS A 65 7.35 16.42 -11.28
N ILE A 66 8.02 15.39 -10.82
CA ILE A 66 8.29 14.18 -11.57
C ILE A 66 8.33 12.97 -10.63
N LEU A 67 8.10 11.79 -11.16
CA LEU A 67 8.36 10.55 -10.45
C LEU A 67 9.84 10.21 -10.50
N VAL A 68 10.32 9.59 -9.44
CA VAL A 68 11.67 9.02 -9.34
C VAL A 68 11.60 7.56 -9.02
N MET A 69 12.61 6.81 -9.44
CA MET A 69 12.73 5.38 -9.19
C MET A 69 14.12 5.05 -8.64
N ARG A 70 14.19 4.04 -7.77
CA ARG A 70 15.44 3.35 -7.40
C ARG A 70 15.27 1.86 -7.61
N ARG A 71 16.31 1.22 -8.12
CA ARG A 71 16.41 -0.21 -8.29
C ARG A 71 17.21 -0.80 -7.13
N GLY A 72 16.67 -1.85 -6.50
CA GLY A 72 17.32 -2.61 -5.43
C GLY A 72 17.49 -4.07 -5.83
N THR A 73 18.70 -4.62 -5.77
CA THR A 73 18.96 -6.03 -6.03
C THR A 73 19.07 -6.77 -4.70
N LEU A 74 18.20 -7.75 -4.49
CA LEU A 74 18.26 -8.65 -3.32
C LEU A 74 19.46 -9.59 -3.47
N LYS A 75 20.32 -9.65 -2.46
CA LYS A 75 21.50 -10.50 -2.40
C LYS A 75 21.18 -11.81 -1.64
N GLU A 76 22.03 -12.80 -1.82
CA GLU A 76 21.90 -14.12 -1.15
C GLU A 76 21.92 -14.03 0.38
N ASP A 77 22.59 -13.01 0.93
CA ASP A 77 22.65 -12.73 2.38
C ASP A 77 21.39 -12.02 2.91
N GLY A 78 20.39 -11.77 2.05
CA GLY A 78 19.14 -11.07 2.40
C GLY A 78 19.25 -9.54 2.40
N THR A 79 20.42 -8.97 2.14
CA THR A 79 20.58 -7.52 2.00
C THR A 79 20.12 -7.04 0.63
N VAL A 80 19.73 -5.76 0.52
CA VAL A 80 19.34 -5.14 -0.74
C VAL A 80 20.34 -4.07 -1.12
N GLN A 81 20.97 -4.24 -2.27
CA GLN A 81 21.87 -3.24 -2.84
C GLN A 81 21.09 -2.28 -3.73
N TRP A 82 21.02 -1.02 -3.33
CA TRP A 82 20.27 0.03 -4.03
C TRP A 82 21.14 0.83 -4.98
N ALA A 83 20.66 1.01 -6.22
CA ALA A 83 21.24 1.95 -7.18
C ALA A 83 20.90 3.40 -6.83
N SER A 84 21.48 4.37 -7.54
CA SER A 84 21.12 5.78 -7.45
C SER A 84 19.67 6.02 -7.89
N SER A 85 19.10 7.15 -7.45
CA SER A 85 17.78 7.59 -7.89
C SER A 85 17.81 8.09 -9.34
N GLU A 86 16.78 7.71 -10.11
CA GLU A 86 16.58 8.10 -11.51
C GLU A 86 15.27 8.87 -11.66
N GLU A 87 15.28 9.96 -12.43
CA GLU A 87 14.05 10.67 -12.80
C GLU A 87 13.36 9.96 -13.96
N MET A 88 12.07 9.69 -13.82
CA MET A 88 11.27 9.00 -14.84
C MET A 88 10.75 9.99 -15.87
N THR A 89 11.63 10.46 -16.74
CA THR A 89 11.35 11.51 -17.74
C THR A 89 10.28 11.09 -18.74
N THR A 90 10.14 9.80 -19.05
CA THR A 90 9.09 9.27 -19.93
C THR A 90 7.72 9.30 -19.27
N ALA A 91 7.63 9.28 -17.92
CA ALA A 91 6.39 9.34 -17.16
C ALA A 91 5.93 10.79 -16.96
N SER A 92 5.87 11.59 -18.00
CA SER A 92 5.52 13.01 -17.91
C SER A 92 4.88 13.54 -19.20
N PHE A 93 4.12 14.65 -19.02
CA PHE A 93 3.62 15.46 -20.12
C PHE A 93 3.99 16.93 -19.92
N PRO A 94 4.23 17.70 -21.00
CA PRO A 94 4.51 19.12 -20.92
C PRO A 94 3.42 19.89 -20.17
N ASN A 95 3.80 20.75 -19.22
CA ASN A 95 2.90 21.55 -18.38
C ASN A 95 2.03 20.76 -17.38
N TYR A 96 2.37 19.50 -17.13
CA TYR A 96 1.77 18.69 -16.07
C TYR A 96 2.80 18.34 -15.01
N ARG A 97 2.35 18.22 -13.75
CA ARG A 97 3.08 17.56 -12.69
C ARG A 97 2.62 16.12 -12.59
N THR A 98 3.52 15.21 -12.30
CA THR A 98 3.25 13.77 -12.20
C THR A 98 3.19 13.35 -10.74
N MET A 99 2.17 12.56 -10.37
CA MET A 99 1.85 12.20 -8.99
C MET A 99 1.29 10.79 -8.87
N SER A 100 1.30 10.25 -7.65
CA SER A 100 0.65 8.98 -7.25
C SER A 100 1.13 7.78 -8.07
N PRO A 101 2.40 7.37 -7.96
CA PRO A 101 2.88 6.17 -8.63
C PRO A 101 2.13 4.94 -8.12
N CYS A 102 1.73 4.05 -9.05
CA CYS A 102 1.05 2.79 -8.74
C CYS A 102 1.50 1.72 -9.75
N PRO A 103 2.59 0.98 -9.46
CA PRO A 103 3.07 -0.09 -10.32
C PRO A 103 2.21 -1.34 -10.21
N VAL A 104 2.10 -2.10 -11.30
CA VAL A 104 1.59 -3.46 -11.34
C VAL A 104 2.42 -4.30 -12.32
N PHE A 105 2.77 -5.52 -11.92
CA PHE A 105 3.53 -6.44 -12.75
C PHE A 105 2.62 -7.54 -13.32
N GLU A 106 2.61 -7.65 -14.66
CA GLU A 106 1.93 -8.72 -15.39
C GLU A 106 2.91 -9.90 -15.56
N LYS A 107 2.60 -11.02 -14.92
CA LYS A 107 3.51 -12.16 -14.74
C LYS A 107 3.78 -12.95 -16.03
N ASN A 108 2.79 -13.04 -16.95
CA ASN A 108 2.89 -13.87 -18.15
C ASN A 108 3.77 -13.24 -19.24
N SER A 109 3.51 -11.97 -19.57
CA SER A 109 4.30 -11.20 -20.54
C SER A 109 5.53 -10.56 -19.92
N ARG A 110 5.68 -10.60 -18.59
CA ARG A 110 6.68 -9.87 -17.82
C ARG A 110 6.65 -8.37 -18.08
N THR A 111 5.47 -7.83 -18.27
CA THR A 111 5.29 -6.40 -18.50
C THR A 111 5.00 -5.69 -17.17
N LEU A 112 5.80 -4.70 -16.85
CA LEU A 112 5.57 -3.82 -15.73
C LEU A 112 4.84 -2.57 -16.23
N PHE A 113 3.68 -2.30 -15.64
CA PHE A 113 2.93 -1.07 -15.87
C PHE A 113 3.12 -0.16 -14.67
N LEU A 114 3.38 1.13 -14.91
CA LEU A 114 3.34 2.15 -13.88
C LEU A 114 2.23 3.13 -14.21
N PHE A 115 1.17 3.07 -13.41
CA PHE A 115 0.07 4.03 -13.44
C PHE A 115 0.41 5.24 -12.58
N PHE A 116 -0.07 6.40 -12.99
CA PHE A 116 0.10 7.66 -12.27
C PHE A 116 -0.93 8.68 -12.76
N ILE A 117 -1.01 9.81 -12.09
CA ILE A 117 -1.81 10.93 -12.56
C ILE A 117 -0.92 12.08 -13.02
N CYS A 118 -1.37 12.76 -14.08
CA CYS A 118 -0.83 14.03 -14.53
C CYS A 118 -1.82 15.14 -14.23
N VAL A 119 -1.41 16.15 -13.44
CA VAL A 119 -2.28 17.27 -13.06
C VAL A 119 -1.76 18.56 -13.71
N ARG A 120 -2.62 19.25 -14.45
CA ARG A 120 -2.25 20.45 -15.22
C ARG A 120 -1.90 21.63 -14.32
N GLY A 121 -0.68 22.14 -14.45
CA GLY A 121 -0.17 23.31 -13.73
C GLY A 121 -0.19 23.12 -12.22
N ASN A 122 -0.39 24.21 -11.47
CA ASN A 122 -0.41 24.21 -9.99
C ASN A 122 -1.83 24.11 -9.41
N THR A 123 -2.76 23.47 -10.13
CA THR A 123 -4.14 23.32 -9.66
C THR A 123 -4.20 22.34 -8.50
N THR A 124 -4.68 22.78 -7.33
CA THR A 124 -4.84 21.94 -6.14
C THR A 124 -6.04 21.00 -6.26
N GLU A 125 -6.02 19.86 -5.54
CA GLU A 125 -7.20 19.01 -5.35
C GLU A 125 -8.39 19.82 -4.82
N ARG A 126 -8.17 20.64 -3.78
CA ARG A 126 -9.20 21.51 -3.20
C ARG A 126 -9.83 22.45 -4.24
N LYS A 127 -9.02 23.07 -5.11
CA LYS A 127 -9.54 23.95 -6.18
C LYS A 127 -10.40 23.18 -7.17
N GLN A 128 -9.99 21.96 -7.55
CA GLN A 128 -10.76 21.09 -8.43
C GLN A 128 -12.10 20.70 -7.76
N CYS A 129 -12.09 20.33 -6.48
CA CYS A 129 -13.30 19.99 -5.73
C CYS A 129 -14.27 21.18 -5.60
N ILE A 130 -13.79 22.39 -5.37
CA ILE A 130 -14.61 23.61 -5.25
C ILE A 130 -15.20 24.00 -6.61
N THR A 131 -14.38 23.98 -7.66
CA THR A 131 -14.80 24.44 -8.99
C THR A 131 -15.49 23.37 -9.82
N GLY A 132 -15.32 22.11 -9.47
CA GLY A 132 -15.77 20.95 -10.27
C GLY A 132 -15.08 20.86 -11.63
N LYS A 133 -13.96 21.53 -11.82
CA LYS A 133 -13.16 21.52 -13.05
C LYS A 133 -11.99 20.55 -12.90
N ASN A 134 -12.16 19.34 -13.39
CA ASN A 134 -11.12 18.33 -13.39
C ASN A 134 -9.92 18.77 -14.26
N ARG A 135 -8.70 18.65 -13.71
CA ARG A 135 -7.43 18.96 -14.39
C ARG A 135 -6.47 17.78 -14.37
N THR A 136 -6.99 16.61 -14.01
CA THR A 136 -6.24 15.38 -13.82
C THR A 136 -6.39 14.47 -15.03
N ARG A 137 -5.31 13.78 -15.41
CA ARG A 137 -5.27 12.77 -16.45
C ARG A 137 -4.81 11.45 -15.84
N LEU A 138 -5.42 10.35 -16.27
CA LEU A 138 -4.97 8.99 -15.97
C LEU A 138 -3.88 8.61 -16.96
N CYS A 139 -2.70 8.30 -16.48
CA CYS A 139 -1.54 8.04 -17.31
C CYS A 139 -0.88 6.72 -16.96
N CYS A 140 -0.20 6.13 -17.93
CA CYS A 140 0.55 4.90 -17.78
C CYS A 140 1.82 4.94 -18.63
N VAL A 141 2.91 4.34 -18.11
CA VAL A 141 4.08 3.90 -18.88
C VAL A 141 4.26 2.41 -18.65
N SER A 142 4.87 1.70 -19.58
CA SER A 142 5.17 0.27 -19.48
C SER A 142 6.64 -0.03 -19.72
N SER A 143 7.09 -1.14 -19.15
CA SER A 143 8.44 -1.68 -19.34
C SER A 143 8.35 -3.19 -19.58
N SER A 144 9.08 -3.69 -20.55
CA SER A 144 9.22 -5.13 -20.85
C SER A 144 10.62 -5.68 -20.52
N ASP A 145 11.43 -4.90 -19.84
CA ASP A 145 12.82 -5.21 -19.48
C ASP A 145 13.08 -4.95 -17.98
N ASP A 146 12.11 -5.34 -17.14
CA ASP A 146 12.18 -5.23 -15.69
C ASP A 146 12.40 -3.79 -15.17
N GLY A 147 11.89 -2.79 -15.92
CA GLY A 147 11.99 -1.38 -15.54
C GLY A 147 13.32 -0.72 -15.90
N HIS A 148 14.15 -1.30 -16.78
CA HIS A 148 15.34 -0.65 -17.29
C HIS A 148 15.03 0.46 -18.28
N THR A 149 14.06 0.22 -19.16
CA THR A 149 13.53 1.24 -20.06
C THR A 149 12.01 1.33 -19.96
N TRP A 150 11.48 2.50 -20.24
CA TRP A 150 10.05 2.78 -20.13
C TRP A 150 9.51 3.39 -21.43
N SER A 151 8.32 2.97 -21.80
CA SER A 151 7.59 3.56 -22.92
C SER A 151 7.31 5.05 -22.68
N PRO A 152 7.01 5.82 -23.73
CA PRO A 152 6.39 7.13 -23.56
C PRO A 152 5.08 7.03 -22.78
N ALA A 153 4.73 8.10 -22.04
CA ALA A 153 3.48 8.16 -21.31
C ALA A 153 2.26 8.11 -22.24
N THR A 154 1.29 7.28 -21.88
CA THR A 154 -0.01 7.18 -22.56
C THR A 154 -1.10 7.80 -21.66
N ASP A 155 -1.91 8.71 -22.21
CA ASP A 155 -3.10 9.24 -21.55
C ASP A 155 -4.28 8.29 -21.77
N LEU A 156 -4.72 7.65 -20.70
CA LEU A 156 -5.83 6.68 -20.68
C LEU A 156 -7.15 7.29 -20.23
N THR A 157 -7.21 8.61 -20.02
CA THR A 157 -8.39 9.27 -19.43
C THR A 157 -9.64 9.04 -20.25
N GLU A 158 -9.56 9.23 -21.57
CA GLU A 158 -10.71 9.09 -22.45
C GLU A 158 -11.12 7.63 -22.63
N SER A 159 -10.16 6.73 -22.82
CA SER A 159 -10.43 5.31 -23.08
C SER A 159 -10.97 4.56 -21.86
N VAL A 160 -10.55 4.95 -20.64
CA VAL A 160 -10.93 4.27 -19.39
C VAL A 160 -12.07 4.96 -18.67
N ILE A 161 -12.03 6.29 -18.55
CA ILE A 161 -13.00 7.07 -17.76
C ILE A 161 -14.08 7.65 -18.68
N GLY A 162 -13.70 8.16 -19.86
CA GLY A 162 -14.58 8.73 -20.86
C GLY A 162 -15.47 9.84 -20.30
N GLU A 163 -16.72 9.91 -20.74
CA GLU A 163 -17.71 10.91 -20.34
C GLU A 163 -17.95 10.98 -18.81
N THR A 164 -17.63 9.91 -18.07
CA THR A 164 -17.81 9.90 -16.61
C THR A 164 -16.95 10.95 -15.91
N ILE A 165 -15.84 11.37 -16.55
CA ILE A 165 -14.93 12.40 -16.04
C ILE A 165 -15.65 13.72 -15.69
N HIS A 166 -16.73 14.06 -16.38
CA HIS A 166 -17.51 15.27 -16.11
C HIS A 166 -18.22 15.27 -14.75
N LYS A 167 -18.39 14.09 -14.15
CA LYS A 167 -18.96 13.93 -12.79
C LYS A 167 -17.86 13.88 -11.71
N TRP A 168 -16.59 13.97 -12.08
CA TRP A 168 -15.47 13.89 -11.17
C TRP A 168 -14.77 15.25 -11.05
N ALA A 169 -14.66 15.75 -9.82
CA ALA A 169 -13.90 16.97 -9.55
C ALA A 169 -12.39 16.74 -9.76
N THR A 170 -11.92 15.60 -9.30
CA THR A 170 -10.58 15.07 -9.50
C THR A 170 -10.55 13.58 -9.17
N PHE A 171 -9.41 12.92 -9.39
CA PHE A 171 -9.20 11.50 -9.06
C PHE A 171 -7.71 11.21 -8.90
N ALA A 172 -7.37 10.04 -8.39
CA ALA A 172 -6.01 9.49 -8.44
C ALA A 172 -6.04 7.96 -8.42
N VAL A 173 -4.88 7.34 -8.70
CA VAL A 173 -4.64 5.92 -8.52
C VAL A 173 -3.96 5.65 -7.20
N GLY A 174 -4.13 4.50 -6.60
CA GLY A 174 -3.54 4.05 -5.35
C GLY A 174 -3.72 5.04 -4.19
N PRO A 175 -2.59 5.67 -3.75
CA PRO A 175 -1.21 5.33 -4.09
C PRO A 175 -0.75 4.05 -3.41
N GLY A 176 0.34 3.48 -3.89
CA GLY A 176 0.87 2.18 -3.53
C GLY A 176 0.98 1.29 -4.78
N HIS A 177 0.53 0.03 -4.73
CA HIS A 177 0.68 -0.90 -5.84
C HIS A 177 -0.65 -1.45 -6.35
N GLY A 178 -0.63 -1.99 -7.58
CA GLY A 178 -1.69 -2.81 -8.14
C GLY A 178 -1.41 -4.31 -7.94
N VAL A 179 -2.40 -5.15 -8.21
CA VAL A 179 -2.29 -6.60 -8.06
C VAL A 179 -2.72 -7.34 -9.33
N GLN A 180 -2.02 -8.43 -9.66
CA GLN A 180 -2.49 -9.41 -10.62
C GLN A 180 -3.17 -10.55 -9.85
N LEU A 181 -4.43 -10.82 -10.16
CA LEU A 181 -5.22 -11.89 -9.56
C LEU A 181 -4.82 -13.24 -10.16
N GLU A 182 -5.15 -14.34 -9.47
CA GLU A 182 -4.90 -15.71 -9.95
C GLU A 182 -5.54 -16.00 -11.31
N ASN A 183 -6.68 -15.36 -11.62
CA ASN A 183 -7.33 -15.47 -12.92
C ASN A 183 -6.64 -14.64 -14.03
N GLY A 184 -5.51 -13.99 -13.73
CA GLY A 184 -4.72 -13.18 -14.64
C GLY A 184 -5.15 -11.70 -14.76
N ARG A 185 -6.31 -11.30 -14.21
CA ARG A 185 -6.78 -9.92 -14.24
C ARG A 185 -5.83 -9.00 -13.48
N LEU A 186 -5.49 -7.87 -14.09
CA LEU A 186 -4.74 -6.80 -13.45
C LEU A 186 -5.68 -5.81 -12.78
N ILE A 187 -5.37 -5.39 -11.57
CA ILE A 187 -6.15 -4.43 -10.78
C ILE A 187 -5.27 -3.25 -10.39
N ILE A 188 -5.75 -2.05 -10.64
CA ILE A 188 -5.20 -0.78 -10.15
C ILE A 188 -6.21 -0.17 -9.20
N PRO A 189 -5.88 0.00 -7.92
CA PRO A 189 -6.71 0.76 -6.99
C PRO A 189 -6.81 2.22 -7.44
N ALA A 190 -7.97 2.82 -7.27
CA ALA A 190 -8.21 4.22 -7.63
C ALA A 190 -9.28 4.85 -6.74
N TYR A 191 -9.35 6.16 -6.74
CA TYR A 191 -10.43 6.90 -6.11
C TYR A 191 -10.75 8.17 -6.89
N THR A 192 -11.99 8.64 -6.75
CA THR A 192 -12.44 9.89 -7.36
C THR A 192 -13.19 10.74 -6.36
N TYR A 193 -13.13 12.06 -6.53
CA TYR A 193 -14.05 13.00 -5.86
C TYR A 193 -15.28 13.18 -6.73
N TYR A 194 -16.30 12.37 -6.47
CA TYR A 194 -17.54 12.33 -7.22
C TYR A 194 -18.46 13.52 -6.86
N ILE A 195 -18.92 14.25 -7.87
CA ILE A 195 -19.82 15.39 -7.74
C ILE A 195 -21.26 14.89 -7.81
N LYS A 196 -21.94 14.82 -6.67
CA LYS A 196 -23.31 14.31 -6.60
C LYS A 196 -24.32 15.31 -7.16
N TYR A 197 -24.15 16.59 -6.83
CA TYR A 197 -25.07 17.66 -7.26
C TYR A 197 -24.31 18.90 -7.70
N ARG A 198 -24.86 19.61 -8.71
CA ARG A 198 -24.36 20.90 -9.22
C ARG A 198 -25.47 21.91 -9.19
N CYS A 199 -25.11 23.18 -8.96
CA CYS A 199 -25.96 24.35 -9.14
C CYS A 199 -25.20 25.36 -10.01
N CYS A 200 -25.81 25.82 -11.10
CA CYS A 200 -25.18 26.78 -12.04
C CYS A 200 -23.76 26.36 -12.47
N SER A 201 -23.57 25.08 -12.82
CA SER A 201 -22.28 24.47 -13.22
C SER A 201 -21.26 24.24 -12.09
N TYR A 202 -21.47 24.77 -10.88
CA TYR A 202 -20.61 24.55 -9.73
C TYR A 202 -21.09 23.38 -8.85
N PRO A 203 -20.20 22.59 -8.26
CA PRO A 203 -20.59 21.60 -7.27
C PRO A 203 -21.27 22.28 -6.07
N ILE A 204 -22.32 21.66 -5.56
CA ILE A 204 -22.91 22.10 -4.30
C ILE A 204 -21.94 21.75 -3.17
N PRO A 205 -21.61 22.67 -2.25
CA PRO A 205 -20.73 22.38 -1.12
C PRO A 205 -21.15 21.11 -0.37
N PHE A 206 -20.17 20.32 0.10
CA PHE A 206 -20.35 19.03 0.80
C PHE A 206 -20.96 17.87 -0.01
N THR A 207 -21.25 18.07 -1.31
CA THR A 207 -21.73 16.99 -2.18
C THR A 207 -20.62 16.38 -3.07
N VAL A 208 -19.42 16.90 -2.99
CA VAL A 208 -18.23 16.31 -3.60
C VAL A 208 -17.63 15.33 -2.61
N LEU A 209 -17.77 14.03 -2.89
CA LEU A 209 -17.41 12.96 -1.96
C LEU A 209 -16.38 12.03 -2.58
N PRO A 210 -15.31 11.67 -1.86
CA PRO A 210 -14.37 10.68 -2.34
C PRO A 210 -15.02 9.29 -2.39
N ARG A 211 -14.71 8.54 -3.46
CA ARG A 211 -15.19 7.19 -3.72
C ARG A 211 -14.06 6.34 -4.29
N ALA A 212 -13.71 5.27 -3.60
CA ALA A 212 -12.78 4.27 -4.11
C ALA A 212 -13.44 3.44 -5.21
N LEU A 213 -12.62 2.97 -6.14
CA LEU A 213 -12.98 2.08 -7.25
C LEU A 213 -11.72 1.34 -7.73
N SER A 214 -11.90 0.36 -8.59
CA SER A 214 -10.81 -0.32 -9.31
C SER A 214 -10.73 0.16 -10.75
N ILE A 215 -9.55 0.07 -11.33
CA ILE A 215 -9.32 0.04 -12.77
C ILE A 215 -8.74 -1.34 -13.06
N TYR A 216 -9.19 -2.03 -14.10
CA TYR A 216 -8.76 -3.39 -14.36
C TYR A 216 -8.54 -3.69 -15.84
N SER A 217 -7.72 -4.71 -16.10
CA SER A 217 -7.49 -5.27 -17.43
C SER A 217 -7.70 -6.79 -17.41
N GLU A 218 -8.34 -7.32 -18.45
CA GLU A 218 -8.59 -8.75 -18.65
C GLU A 218 -7.75 -9.35 -19.77
N ASP A 219 -6.95 -8.53 -20.44
CA ASP A 219 -6.19 -8.86 -21.66
C ASP A 219 -4.70 -8.51 -21.51
N PHE A 220 -4.14 -8.76 -20.33
CA PHE A 220 -2.72 -8.57 -20.01
C PHE A 220 -2.26 -7.10 -20.16
N GLY A 221 -3.16 -6.14 -19.92
CA GLY A 221 -2.86 -4.71 -19.96
C GLY A 221 -2.99 -4.05 -21.34
N GLN A 222 -3.58 -4.73 -22.33
CA GLN A 222 -3.83 -4.12 -23.64
C GLN A 222 -4.98 -3.12 -23.60
N THR A 223 -6.07 -3.45 -22.89
CA THR A 223 -7.18 -2.55 -22.61
C THR A 223 -7.49 -2.46 -21.14
N TRP A 224 -8.01 -1.31 -20.72
CA TRP A 224 -8.30 -1.03 -19.32
C TRP A 224 -9.75 -0.57 -19.16
N HIS A 225 -10.38 -1.00 -18.09
CA HIS A 225 -11.78 -0.74 -17.77
C HIS A 225 -11.92 -0.20 -16.36
N MET A 226 -12.98 0.52 -16.10
CA MET A 226 -13.28 1.09 -14.80
C MET A 226 -14.38 0.28 -14.09
N GLY A 227 -14.13 -0.14 -12.85
CA GLY A 227 -15.12 -0.73 -11.96
C GLY A 227 -16.08 0.29 -11.38
N LYS A 228 -17.09 -0.17 -10.65
CA LYS A 228 -18.06 0.69 -9.98
C LYS A 228 -17.46 1.28 -8.70
N MET A 229 -17.81 2.53 -8.41
CA MET A 229 -17.42 3.21 -7.17
C MET A 229 -18.06 2.54 -5.95
N LEU A 230 -17.33 2.47 -4.83
CA LEU A 230 -17.84 2.01 -3.54
C LEU A 230 -19.05 2.88 -3.09
N GLY A 231 -20.05 2.23 -2.51
CA GLY A 231 -21.30 2.87 -2.09
C GLY A 231 -21.15 3.86 -0.93
N LYS A 232 -20.03 3.85 -0.18
CA LYS A 232 -19.74 4.74 0.94
C LYS A 232 -18.57 5.67 0.64
N LYS A 233 -18.44 6.75 1.43
CA LYS A 233 -17.28 7.63 1.42
C LYS A 233 -16.01 6.79 1.66
N SER A 234 -15.06 6.89 0.74
CA SER A 234 -13.81 6.16 0.71
C SER A 234 -12.83 6.90 -0.21
N CYS A 235 -11.58 7.02 0.19
CA CYS A 235 -10.56 7.76 -0.53
C CYS A 235 -9.46 6.81 -1.02
N GLU A 236 -8.21 7.21 -0.91
CA GLU A 236 -7.05 6.40 -1.22
C GLU A 236 -7.22 4.97 -0.73
N CYS A 237 -7.01 4.02 -1.61
CA CYS A 237 -7.24 2.61 -1.29
C CYS A 237 -6.15 1.73 -1.89
N GLU A 238 -5.95 0.59 -1.27
CA GLU A 238 -5.25 -0.54 -1.85
C GLU A 238 -6.10 -1.78 -1.83
N MET A 239 -5.73 -2.74 -2.68
CA MET A 239 -6.50 -3.95 -2.92
C MET A 239 -5.60 -5.17 -2.89
N ALA A 240 -6.12 -6.28 -2.36
CA ALA A 240 -5.42 -7.55 -2.27
C ALA A 240 -6.37 -8.71 -2.63
N GLU A 241 -5.84 -9.76 -3.22
CA GLU A 241 -6.58 -10.98 -3.48
C GLU A 241 -6.63 -11.85 -2.23
N ILE A 242 -7.78 -12.44 -1.97
CA ILE A 242 -8.00 -13.46 -0.95
C ILE A 242 -8.48 -14.72 -1.67
N ILE A 243 -7.76 -15.83 -1.48
CA ILE A 243 -8.20 -17.15 -1.93
C ILE A 243 -8.80 -17.86 -0.71
N ASP A 244 -10.07 -18.26 -0.80
CA ASP A 244 -10.71 -19.02 0.26
C ASP A 244 -10.30 -20.51 0.22
N HIS A 245 -10.79 -21.31 1.19
CA HIS A 245 -10.45 -22.72 1.27
C HIS A 245 -11.02 -23.58 0.11
N GLU A 246 -12.02 -23.04 -0.61
CA GLU A 246 -12.58 -23.67 -1.82
C GLU A 246 -11.85 -23.26 -3.10
N GLY A 247 -10.81 -22.40 -2.98
CA GLY A 247 -10.05 -21.87 -4.10
C GLY A 247 -10.73 -20.73 -4.84
N ARG A 248 -11.78 -20.11 -4.27
CA ARG A 248 -12.46 -18.95 -4.88
C ARG A 248 -11.70 -17.68 -4.58
N SER A 249 -11.59 -16.83 -5.60
CA SER A 249 -10.93 -15.53 -5.49
C SER A 249 -11.92 -14.45 -5.07
N HIS A 250 -11.53 -13.69 -4.05
CA HIS A 250 -12.21 -12.48 -3.58
C HIS A 250 -11.24 -11.31 -3.64
N LEU A 251 -11.66 -10.17 -4.18
CA LEU A 251 -10.83 -8.95 -4.14
C LEU A 251 -11.22 -8.11 -2.92
N TYR A 252 -10.28 -7.96 -2.01
CA TYR A 252 -10.42 -7.10 -0.83
C TYR A 252 -9.97 -5.68 -1.17
N CYS A 253 -10.69 -4.68 -0.66
CA CYS A 253 -10.36 -3.26 -0.75
C CYS A 253 -10.32 -2.65 0.63
N ASN A 254 -9.21 -1.99 0.99
CA ASN A 254 -9.06 -1.19 2.20
C ASN A 254 -8.86 0.27 1.83
N ALA A 255 -9.76 1.14 2.24
CA ALA A 255 -9.79 2.54 1.84
C ALA A 255 -9.74 3.50 3.02
N ARG A 256 -8.94 4.56 2.85
CA ARG A 256 -8.86 5.72 3.74
C ARG A 256 -10.21 6.40 3.90
N ASN A 257 -10.52 6.80 5.13
CA ASN A 257 -11.67 7.65 5.44
C ASN A 257 -11.32 8.63 6.57
N SER A 258 -12.30 9.31 7.13
CA SER A 258 -12.11 10.25 8.25
C SER A 258 -12.44 9.53 9.55
N GLY A 259 -11.42 9.19 10.35
CA GLY A 259 -11.57 8.59 11.67
C GLY A 259 -11.89 7.09 11.69
N TYR A 260 -11.94 6.41 10.54
CA TYR A 260 -12.07 4.96 10.42
C TYR A 260 -11.65 4.47 9.04
N ARG A 261 -11.19 3.22 8.94
CA ARG A 261 -10.94 2.54 7.66
C ARG A 261 -12.25 1.98 7.11
N CYS A 262 -12.34 1.96 5.78
CA CYS A 262 -13.47 1.40 5.06
C CYS A 262 -13.00 0.15 4.30
N GLU A 263 -13.67 -0.97 4.51
CA GLU A 263 -13.39 -2.25 3.86
C GLU A 263 -14.55 -2.68 2.99
N ALA A 264 -14.25 -3.36 1.88
CA ALA A 264 -15.23 -3.97 0.99
C ALA A 264 -14.64 -5.18 0.30
N LEU A 265 -15.48 -6.15 -0.05
CA LEU A 265 -15.14 -7.33 -0.84
C LEU A 265 -15.80 -7.26 -2.22
N SER A 266 -15.16 -7.87 -3.20
CA SER A 266 -15.70 -8.06 -4.54
C SER A 266 -15.54 -9.52 -4.94
N GLU A 267 -16.64 -10.16 -5.31
CA GLU A 267 -16.67 -11.54 -5.82
C GLU A 267 -16.56 -11.60 -7.35
N ASN A 268 -16.44 -10.48 -8.01
CA ASN A 268 -16.29 -10.39 -9.47
C ASN A 268 -15.02 -9.67 -9.88
N SER A 269 -13.97 -9.85 -9.09
CA SER A 269 -12.62 -9.39 -9.39
C SER A 269 -12.58 -7.87 -9.67
N GLY A 270 -13.29 -7.08 -8.85
CA GLY A 270 -13.21 -5.63 -8.85
C GLY A 270 -14.22 -4.90 -9.74
N VAL A 271 -15.10 -5.58 -10.49
CA VAL A 271 -16.11 -4.90 -11.30
C VAL A 271 -17.09 -4.11 -10.41
N TYR A 272 -17.50 -4.69 -9.28
CA TYR A 272 -18.22 -3.99 -8.21
C TYR A 272 -17.86 -4.60 -6.85
N PHE A 273 -18.07 -3.81 -5.80
CA PHE A 273 -17.83 -4.21 -4.42
C PHE A 273 -19.15 -4.29 -3.66
N ASP A 274 -19.22 -5.20 -2.71
CA ASP A 274 -20.30 -5.31 -1.77
C ASP A 274 -20.46 -4.06 -0.91
N LYS A 275 -21.48 -4.06 -0.03
CA LYS A 275 -21.72 -2.94 0.86
C LYS A 275 -20.53 -2.71 1.79
N PRO A 276 -19.80 -1.58 1.67
CA PRO A 276 -18.64 -1.32 2.48
C PRO A 276 -18.98 -1.24 3.98
N HIS A 277 -18.08 -1.76 4.82
CA HIS A 277 -18.18 -1.71 6.28
C HIS A 277 -17.00 -0.94 6.91
N VAL A 278 -17.06 -0.73 8.21
CA VAL A 278 -16.03 -0.05 9.00
C VAL A 278 -15.15 -1.10 9.65
N ALA A 279 -13.83 -1.02 9.41
CA ALA A 279 -12.84 -1.80 10.14
C ALA A 279 -12.55 -1.14 11.49
N ARG A 280 -13.17 -1.65 12.56
CA ARG A 280 -13.06 -1.06 13.90
C ARG A 280 -11.73 -1.33 14.58
N GLU A 281 -11.07 -2.40 14.23
CA GLU A 281 -9.78 -2.86 14.74
C GLU A 281 -8.62 -2.04 14.18
N LEU A 282 -8.80 -1.46 12.99
CA LEU A 282 -7.80 -0.63 12.33
C LEU A 282 -7.90 0.82 12.79
N VAL A 283 -6.77 1.35 13.25
CA VAL A 283 -6.69 2.77 13.63
C VAL A 283 -6.74 3.64 12.37
N GLU A 284 -7.51 4.73 12.43
CA GLU A 284 -7.52 5.78 11.43
C GLU A 284 -7.60 7.15 12.10
N GLN A 285 -6.78 8.09 11.67
CA GLN A 285 -6.77 9.45 12.19
C GLN A 285 -7.98 10.24 11.65
N ARG A 286 -8.30 11.35 12.31
CA ARG A 286 -9.42 12.21 11.90
C ARG A 286 -9.34 12.67 10.43
N CYS A 287 -8.14 13.00 9.95
CA CYS A 287 -7.91 13.39 8.55
C CYS A 287 -7.58 12.20 7.66
N GLY A 288 -7.43 11.02 8.24
CA GLY A 288 -7.03 9.80 7.55
C GLY A 288 -5.58 9.79 7.07
N CYS A 289 -5.12 8.58 6.72
CA CYS A 289 -3.84 8.34 6.05
C CYS A 289 -4.00 7.24 5.01
N GLN A 290 -3.18 7.25 3.97
CA GLN A 290 -3.05 6.07 3.10
C GLN A 290 -2.49 4.91 3.93
N GLY A 291 -2.82 3.69 3.57
CA GLY A 291 -2.27 2.48 4.16
C GLY A 291 -2.15 1.40 3.10
N SER A 292 -1.16 0.56 3.22
CA SER A 292 -0.86 -0.50 2.26
C SER A 292 -1.35 -1.86 2.74
N VAL A 293 -1.88 -2.67 1.82
CA VAL A 293 -2.36 -4.03 2.08
C VAL A 293 -1.87 -5.00 1.02
N ILE A 294 -1.40 -6.16 1.47
CA ILE A 294 -1.05 -7.29 0.61
C ILE A 294 -1.70 -8.58 1.10
N GLY A 295 -2.02 -9.47 0.15
CA GLY A 295 -2.35 -10.87 0.40
C GLY A 295 -1.12 -11.75 0.24
N PHE A 296 -1.00 -12.78 1.06
CA PHE A 296 0.06 -13.77 0.97
C PHE A 296 -0.45 -15.15 1.40
N PRO A 297 0.17 -16.26 0.94
CA PRO A 297 -0.24 -17.60 1.33
C PRO A 297 -0.21 -17.79 2.86
N ALA A 298 -1.29 -18.32 3.42
CA ALA A 298 -1.30 -18.74 4.82
C ALA A 298 -0.21 -19.81 5.04
N PRO A 299 0.57 -19.74 6.14
CA PRO A 299 1.55 -20.78 6.45
C PRO A 299 0.88 -22.14 6.53
N GLU A 300 1.50 -23.17 5.94
CA GLU A 300 1.02 -24.54 6.09
C GLU A 300 1.10 -24.95 7.57
N PHE A 301 0.00 -25.47 8.08
CA PHE A 301 -0.03 -26.02 9.43
C PHE A 301 0.70 -27.37 9.40
N VAL A 302 1.94 -27.41 9.90
CA VAL A 302 2.65 -28.64 10.20
C VAL A 302 2.26 -29.08 11.62
N PRO A 303 1.49 -30.17 11.80
CA PRO A 303 1.21 -30.68 13.13
C PRO A 303 2.54 -31.11 13.75
N ASN A 304 2.92 -30.51 14.88
CA ASN A 304 4.02 -31.05 15.68
C ASN A 304 3.56 -32.33 16.37
N ASP A 305 4.09 -33.47 15.94
CA ASP A 305 3.78 -34.80 16.52
C ASP A 305 4.22 -34.97 17.99
N ASP A 306 4.94 -33.99 18.58
CA ASP A 306 5.54 -34.06 19.91
C ASP A 306 4.87 -33.18 21.00
N ALA A 307 3.68 -32.63 20.75
CA ALA A 307 3.01 -31.81 21.76
C ALA A 307 1.79 -32.52 22.37
N GLU A 308 2.01 -33.36 23.39
CA GLU A 308 1.04 -33.55 24.45
C GLU A 308 0.81 -32.22 25.17
N SER A 309 0.08 -31.29 24.59
CA SER A 309 -0.27 -30.04 25.21
C SER A 309 -1.71 -30.10 25.71
N LYS A 310 -1.81 -29.98 27.04
CA LYS A 310 -3.04 -29.72 27.78
C LYS A 310 -3.83 -28.61 27.11
N ALA A 311 -5.01 -28.99 26.61
CA ALA A 311 -5.97 -28.11 25.98
C ALA A 311 -6.37 -26.96 26.89
N CYS A 312 -5.94 -25.75 26.59
CA CYS A 312 -6.71 -24.56 26.86
C CYS A 312 -7.54 -24.26 25.61
N GLY A 313 -8.86 -24.40 25.74
CA GLY A 313 -9.82 -24.49 24.66
C GLY A 313 -9.93 -23.24 23.77
N THR A 314 -9.01 -23.08 22.83
CA THR A 314 -9.25 -22.34 21.60
C THR A 314 -9.21 -23.36 20.47
N SER A 315 -10.38 -23.70 19.95
CA SER A 315 -10.55 -24.47 18.71
C SER A 315 -9.68 -23.81 17.63
N LEU A 316 -8.58 -24.48 17.25
CA LEU A 316 -7.83 -24.16 16.04
C LEU A 316 -8.73 -24.63 14.87
N LEU A 317 -9.68 -23.78 14.50
CA LEU A 317 -10.40 -23.92 13.24
C LEU A 317 -9.34 -23.91 12.13
N SER A 318 -9.43 -24.86 11.21
CA SER A 318 -8.66 -24.79 9.95
C SER A 318 -8.85 -23.40 9.37
N PRO A 319 -7.80 -22.75 8.82
CA PRO A 319 -7.92 -21.40 8.32
C PRO A 319 -9.02 -21.33 7.26
N ASP A 320 -9.98 -20.43 7.43
CA ASP A 320 -11.10 -20.23 6.49
C ASP A 320 -10.63 -19.77 5.09
N THR A 321 -9.34 -19.43 4.98
CA THR A 321 -8.74 -18.96 3.73
C THR A 321 -7.33 -19.51 3.56
N GLN A 322 -6.93 -19.68 2.29
CA GLN A 322 -5.55 -19.98 1.89
C GLN A 322 -4.69 -18.71 1.86
N THR A 323 -5.28 -17.54 2.03
CA THR A 323 -4.60 -16.24 2.01
C THR A 323 -4.80 -15.51 3.33
N TRP A 324 -3.73 -14.99 3.91
CA TRP A 324 -3.75 -14.01 4.98
C TRP A 324 -3.50 -12.60 4.42
N LEU A 325 -3.93 -11.58 5.16
CA LEU A 325 -3.65 -10.19 4.80
C LEU A 325 -2.67 -9.56 5.79
N LEU A 326 -1.76 -8.76 5.25
CA LEU A 326 -0.90 -7.86 6.01
C LEU A 326 -1.23 -6.42 5.63
N PHE A 327 -1.49 -5.57 6.62
CA PHE A 327 -1.81 -4.14 6.44
C PHE A 327 -0.83 -3.27 7.21
N MET A 328 -0.33 -2.22 6.57
CA MET A 328 0.63 -1.27 7.15
C MET A 328 0.04 0.13 7.23
N HIS A 329 0.06 0.73 8.44
CA HIS A 329 -0.57 2.03 8.68
C HIS A 329 -0.05 2.67 9.99
N PRO A 330 -0.03 4.03 10.12
CA PRO A 330 0.21 4.70 11.40
C PRO A 330 -0.81 4.30 12.46
N THR A 331 -0.37 3.93 13.65
CA THR A 331 -1.21 3.37 14.72
C THR A 331 -1.67 4.36 15.77
N ASN A 332 -1.12 5.57 15.76
CA ASN A 332 -1.54 6.61 16.70
C ASN A 332 -2.86 7.26 16.24
N LYS A 333 -3.85 7.35 17.15
CA LYS A 333 -5.20 7.86 16.84
C LYS A 333 -5.25 9.36 16.56
N SER A 334 -4.31 10.13 17.08
CA SER A 334 -4.34 11.59 17.04
C SER A 334 -3.53 12.17 15.89
N SER A 335 -2.47 11.49 15.46
CA SER A 335 -1.51 11.98 14.46
C SER A 335 -0.92 10.83 13.65
N ARG A 336 -0.26 11.15 12.54
CA ARG A 336 0.47 10.20 11.71
C ARG A 336 1.79 9.84 12.37
N ARG A 337 1.75 8.85 13.26
CA ARG A 337 2.88 8.37 14.06
C ARG A 337 2.77 6.88 14.32
N ASP A 338 3.92 6.29 14.62
CA ASP A 338 4.06 4.91 15.08
C ASP A 338 3.54 3.92 14.04
N MET A 339 4.34 3.73 12.97
CA MET A 339 4.00 2.79 11.90
C MET A 339 3.88 1.38 12.43
N GLY A 340 2.77 0.71 12.11
CA GLY A 340 2.48 -0.64 12.55
C GLY A 340 2.02 -1.55 11.44
N LEU A 341 2.26 -2.85 11.65
CA LEU A 341 1.80 -3.95 10.82
C LEU A 341 0.65 -4.65 11.52
N TYR A 342 -0.47 -4.79 10.83
CA TYR A 342 -1.65 -5.54 11.28
C TYR A 342 -1.77 -6.82 10.46
N LEU A 343 -1.92 -7.95 11.13
CA LEU A 343 -2.14 -9.25 10.49
C LEU A 343 -3.62 -9.62 10.55
N ASN A 344 -4.15 -10.15 9.45
CA ASN A 344 -5.48 -10.73 9.40
C ASN A 344 -5.39 -12.17 8.89
N ARG A 345 -5.73 -13.13 9.77
CA ARG A 345 -5.71 -14.56 9.48
C ARG A 345 -7.04 -15.10 9.01
N SER A 346 -8.09 -14.28 9.10
CA SER A 346 -9.45 -14.62 8.68
C SER A 346 -10.06 -13.46 7.89
N PRO A 347 -9.51 -13.12 6.71
CA PRO A 347 -9.82 -11.87 6.01
C PRO A 347 -11.24 -11.80 5.42
N LEU A 348 -11.98 -12.90 5.38
CA LEU A 348 -13.40 -12.91 5.03
C LEU A 348 -14.33 -12.58 6.19
N HIS A 349 -13.80 -12.52 7.44
CA HIS A 349 -14.53 -12.09 8.62
C HIS A 349 -14.26 -10.61 8.94
N SER A 350 -15.31 -9.87 9.33
CA SER A 350 -15.26 -8.43 9.57
C SER A 350 -14.44 -7.98 10.79
N SER A 351 -13.85 -8.91 11.57
CA SER A 351 -13.10 -8.65 12.80
C SER A 351 -11.79 -9.46 12.87
N GLY A 352 -11.19 -9.72 11.72
CA GLY A 352 -10.01 -10.61 11.64
C GLY A 352 -8.67 -9.96 11.94
N TRP A 353 -8.59 -8.66 12.20
CA TRP A 353 -7.33 -7.94 12.39
C TRP A 353 -6.77 -8.09 13.79
N ASP A 354 -5.52 -8.55 13.90
CA ASP A 354 -4.75 -8.59 15.14
C ASP A 354 -4.34 -7.18 15.59
N LYS A 355 -3.85 -7.07 16.85
CA LYS A 355 -3.21 -5.84 17.30
C LYS A 355 -1.93 -5.56 16.51
N PRO A 356 -1.64 -4.28 16.19
CA PRO A 356 -0.49 -3.97 15.34
C PRO A 356 0.84 -4.21 16.03
N ARG A 357 1.81 -4.74 15.28
CA ARG A 357 3.23 -4.71 15.61
C ARG A 357 3.81 -3.38 15.19
N ILE A 358 4.34 -2.58 16.11
CA ILE A 358 5.01 -1.32 15.79
C ILE A 358 6.41 -1.61 15.21
N VAL A 359 6.66 -1.13 14.01
CA VAL A 359 7.94 -1.28 13.27
C VAL A 359 8.74 0.02 13.18
N HIS A 360 8.10 1.15 13.41
CA HIS A 360 8.76 2.45 13.52
C HIS A 360 8.02 3.33 14.52
N ARG A 361 8.73 3.86 15.52
CA ARG A 361 8.18 4.83 16.47
C ARG A 361 8.48 6.25 15.99
N GLY A 362 7.50 7.13 16.15
CA GLY A 362 7.62 8.54 15.76
C GLY A 362 6.83 8.88 14.50
N PRO A 363 7.08 10.07 13.90
CA PRO A 363 6.39 10.52 12.71
C PRO A 363 6.47 9.51 11.57
N SER A 364 5.33 9.17 10.99
CA SER A 364 5.21 8.19 9.91
C SER A 364 3.97 8.49 9.06
N GLY A 365 4.06 8.28 7.76
CA GLY A 365 3.03 8.67 6.81
C GLY A 365 2.58 7.55 5.89
N TYR A 366 2.67 7.77 4.61
CA TYR A 366 2.31 6.80 3.58
C TYR A 366 3.31 5.65 3.54
N SER A 367 2.83 4.49 3.12
CA SER A 367 3.64 3.28 3.05
C SER A 367 3.23 2.40 1.88
N ASP A 368 4.12 1.51 1.48
CA ASP A 368 3.80 0.44 0.54
C ASP A 368 4.49 -0.86 0.92
N LEU A 369 3.80 -1.98 0.74
CA LEU A 369 4.22 -3.33 1.09
C LEU A 369 4.53 -4.15 -0.16
N ALA A 370 5.46 -5.10 -0.04
CA ALA A 370 5.68 -6.14 -1.03
C ALA A 370 5.90 -7.49 -0.33
N TYR A 371 5.31 -8.55 -0.90
CA TYR A 371 5.58 -9.93 -0.52
C TYR A 371 6.67 -10.51 -1.41
N ASN A 372 7.78 -10.93 -0.83
CA ASN A 372 8.93 -11.41 -1.60
C ASN A 372 8.73 -12.84 -2.11
N GLY A 373 7.71 -13.56 -1.61
CA GLY A 373 7.34 -14.89 -2.07
C GLY A 373 8.25 -16.03 -1.59
N ASP A 374 9.37 -15.72 -0.97
CA ASP A 374 10.33 -16.71 -0.46
C ASP A 374 10.45 -16.59 1.06
N LYS A 375 10.33 -17.70 1.78
CA LYS A 375 10.55 -17.81 3.24
C LYS A 375 9.76 -16.82 4.09
N ASP A 376 8.50 -16.53 3.74
CA ASP A 376 7.64 -15.60 4.47
C ASP A 376 8.28 -14.21 4.68
N GLN A 377 9.02 -13.74 3.67
CA GLN A 377 9.68 -12.45 3.70
C GLN A 377 8.83 -11.36 3.07
N PHE A 378 8.84 -10.23 3.73
CA PHE A 378 8.14 -9.02 3.32
C PHE A 378 9.11 -7.85 3.26
N SER A 379 8.75 -6.87 2.47
CA SER A 379 9.45 -5.59 2.43
C SER A 379 8.46 -4.44 2.41
N CYS A 380 8.89 -3.28 2.87
CA CYS A 380 8.07 -2.08 2.80
C CYS A 380 8.88 -0.83 2.51
N LEU A 381 8.19 0.16 1.94
CA LEU A 381 8.58 1.56 1.96
C LEU A 381 7.68 2.31 2.93
N MET A 382 8.23 3.30 3.65
CA MET A 382 7.43 4.18 4.50
C MET A 382 8.02 5.59 4.56
N GLU A 383 7.13 6.57 4.52
CA GLU A 383 7.45 7.93 4.92
C GLU A 383 7.68 7.98 6.42
N CYS A 384 8.84 8.45 6.87
CA CYS A 384 9.17 8.52 8.29
C CYS A 384 10.25 9.59 8.57
N GLY A 385 10.42 9.91 9.85
CA GLY A 385 11.45 10.84 10.30
C GLY A 385 11.49 10.99 11.82
N LYS A 386 12.33 11.88 12.31
CA LYS A 386 12.44 12.22 13.73
C LYS A 386 11.41 13.27 14.14
N GLU A 387 11.35 14.35 13.37
CA GLU A 387 10.45 15.49 13.62
C GLU A 387 9.21 15.47 12.72
N SER A 388 9.34 14.94 11.50
CA SER A 388 8.28 14.90 10.52
C SER A 388 8.37 13.64 9.66
N GLU A 389 7.19 13.10 9.24
CA GLU A 389 7.10 12.02 8.26
C GLU A 389 7.61 12.40 6.86
N LEU A 390 7.87 13.69 6.63
CA LEU A 390 8.32 14.23 5.35
C LEU A 390 9.85 14.28 5.21
N GLU A 391 10.59 13.74 6.19
CA GLU A 391 12.05 13.78 6.16
C GLU A 391 12.63 12.76 5.20
N GLN A 392 12.04 11.56 5.12
CA GLN A 392 12.57 10.51 4.27
C GLN A 392 11.53 9.44 3.92
N ILE A 393 11.85 8.67 2.88
CA ILE A 393 11.23 7.38 2.59
C ILE A 393 12.28 6.30 2.83
N SER A 394 11.99 5.40 3.76
CA SER A 394 12.88 4.29 4.14
C SER A 394 12.32 2.95 3.68
N PHE A 395 13.23 2.07 3.28
CA PHE A 395 13.00 0.66 2.99
C PHE A 395 13.32 -0.19 4.22
N MET A 396 12.57 -1.26 4.41
CA MET A 396 12.80 -2.25 5.44
C MET A 396 12.33 -3.62 4.96
N SER A 397 13.08 -4.68 5.30
CA SER A 397 12.64 -6.07 5.14
C SER A 397 12.40 -6.71 6.51
N PHE A 398 11.44 -7.64 6.57
CA PHE A 398 11.05 -8.35 7.79
C PHE A 398 10.40 -9.70 7.43
N THR A 399 10.26 -10.56 8.43
CA THR A 399 9.65 -11.88 8.28
C THR A 399 8.26 -11.94 8.91
N LEU A 400 7.48 -12.98 8.62
CA LEU A 400 6.22 -13.24 9.29
C LEU A 400 6.41 -13.40 10.81
N ASN A 401 7.52 -14.04 11.23
CA ASN A 401 7.85 -14.16 12.65
C ASN A 401 8.01 -12.80 13.32
N ASP A 402 8.62 -11.82 12.64
CA ASP A 402 8.75 -10.45 13.17
C ASP A 402 7.39 -9.80 13.37
N VAL A 403 6.41 -10.10 12.52
CA VAL A 403 5.03 -9.60 12.64
C VAL A 403 4.30 -10.28 13.80
N MET A 404 4.46 -11.60 13.96
CA MET A 404 3.75 -12.42 14.97
C MET A 404 4.31 -12.28 16.39
N GLN A 405 5.56 -11.86 16.55
CA GLN A 405 6.14 -11.61 17.88
C GLN A 405 5.40 -10.45 18.53
N THR A 406 4.42 -10.77 19.38
CA THR A 406 3.83 -9.80 20.28
C THR A 406 4.91 -9.31 21.24
N GLY A 407 5.36 -8.08 21.05
CA GLY A 407 6.30 -7.46 21.98
C GLY A 407 5.73 -7.55 23.38
N ASN A 408 6.51 -8.07 24.32
CA ASN A 408 6.27 -7.89 25.74
C ASN A 408 6.06 -6.40 25.96
N ALA A 409 4.83 -6.01 26.26
CA ALA A 409 4.52 -4.67 26.68
C ALA A 409 5.37 -4.39 27.91
N PHE A 410 6.38 -3.52 27.79
CA PHE A 410 6.96 -2.88 28.95
C PHE A 410 5.84 -2.08 29.61
N CYS A 411 5.26 -2.63 30.67
CA CYS A 411 4.63 -1.84 31.70
C CYS A 411 5.73 -0.94 32.31
N LEU A 412 5.66 0.32 32.03
CA LEU A 412 6.16 1.40 32.89
C LEU A 412 5.10 2.50 32.89
#